data_887883ead9a9cc11991c5d1f436f1865
#
_entry.id   887883ead9a9cc11991c5d1f436f1865
#
_cell.length_a   1.000
_cell.length_b   1.000
_cell.length_c   1.000
_cell.angle_alpha   90.00
_cell.angle_beta   90.00
_cell.angle_gamma   90.00
#
_symmetry.space_group_name_H-M   'P 1'
#
loop_
_entity.id
_entity.type
_entity.pdbx_description
1 polymer ?
#
loop_
_entity_poly.entity_id
_entity_poly.type
_entity_poly.pdbx_seq_one_letter_code
_entity_poly.pdbx_strand_id
1 'polypeptide(L)'
;MRLAVRELCPAAAQPQRVALSGWSAGYGAILHIIDRAKDAARVDAVLLADGMHVGFEPIGFRKVSAISMAPFTLFADEAIAGKKLFAITHSTIQTPYASTTETAEFLLDTEGLPVDRTEVQGPRPGMMRTSRADREGFHMLGFSGEDKAAHCDHLFAFGELLFTPLRERWSKK
;
A
#
# COMPACT_ATOMS: atom_id res chain seq x y z
N MET A 1 6.19 16.64 -11.49
CA MET A 1 5.75 17.22 -10.19
C MET A 1 6.23 18.66 -9.97
N ARG A 2 7.53 19.03 -10.13
CA ARG A 2 8.01 20.41 -9.93
C ARG A 2 7.34 21.46 -10.84
N LEU A 3 7.01 21.11 -12.08
CA LEU A 3 6.33 22.03 -13.04
C LEU A 3 4.90 22.33 -12.61
N ALA A 4 4.11 21.31 -12.26
CA ALA A 4 2.73 21.50 -11.83
C ALA A 4 2.62 22.35 -10.54
N VAL A 5 3.54 22.17 -9.57
CA VAL A 5 3.57 22.99 -8.36
C VAL A 5 3.89 24.46 -8.67
N ARG A 6 4.79 24.74 -9.64
CA ARG A 6 5.13 26.11 -10.04
C ARG A 6 3.97 26.82 -10.75
N GLU A 7 3.19 26.10 -11.55
CA GLU A 7 2.03 26.65 -12.25
C GLU A 7 0.86 26.95 -11.32
N LEU A 8 0.59 26.03 -10.37
CA LEU A 8 -0.55 26.15 -9.45
C LEU A 8 -0.22 27.00 -8.22
N CYS A 9 1.03 27.08 -7.80
CA CYS A 9 1.51 27.80 -6.62
C CYS A 9 2.85 28.49 -6.91
N PRO A 10 2.89 29.54 -7.72
CA PRO A 10 4.14 30.16 -8.17
C PRO A 10 5.01 30.75 -7.06
N ALA A 11 4.41 31.11 -5.92
CA ALA A 11 5.12 31.60 -4.74
C ALA A 11 5.39 30.50 -3.69
N ALA A 12 5.02 29.25 -3.96
CA ALA A 12 5.06 28.20 -2.97
C ALA A 12 6.48 27.65 -2.76
N ALA A 13 6.79 27.40 -1.51
CA ALA A 13 7.88 26.53 -1.11
C ALA A 13 7.74 25.13 -1.72
N GLN A 14 8.84 24.38 -1.79
CA GLN A 14 8.80 22.96 -2.16
C GLN A 14 7.79 22.22 -1.27
N PRO A 15 7.02 21.24 -1.80
CA PRO A 15 6.16 20.41 -0.97
C PRO A 15 6.95 19.81 0.20
N GLN A 16 6.45 20.02 1.40
CA GLN A 16 7.09 19.49 2.62
C GLN A 16 6.83 18.00 2.80
N ARG A 17 5.66 17.55 2.33
CA ARG A 17 5.21 16.16 2.44
C ARG A 17 4.72 15.67 1.08
N VAL A 18 5.06 14.43 0.74
CA VAL A 18 4.66 13.79 -0.51
C VAL A 18 4.01 12.46 -0.20
N ALA A 19 2.77 12.29 -0.62
CA ALA A 19 2.09 11.00 -0.63
C ALA A 19 1.96 10.49 -2.06
N LEU A 20 2.24 9.21 -2.25
CA LEU A 20 1.96 8.49 -3.49
C LEU A 20 0.75 7.60 -3.25
N SER A 21 -0.19 7.61 -4.17
CA SER A 21 -1.36 6.76 -4.10
C SER A 21 -1.59 6.01 -5.41
N GLY A 22 -2.01 4.76 -5.31
CA GLY A 22 -2.28 3.92 -6.47
C GLY A 22 -3.37 2.90 -6.20
N TRP A 23 -4.08 2.54 -7.25
CA TRP A 23 -5.01 1.43 -7.30
C TRP A 23 -4.58 0.50 -8.41
N SER A 24 -4.71 -0.84 -8.16
CA SER A 24 -4.42 -1.84 -9.19
C SER A 24 -3.03 -1.64 -9.79
N ALA A 25 -2.88 -1.61 -11.10
CA ALA A 25 -1.62 -1.44 -11.82
C ALA A 25 -0.86 -0.13 -11.49
N GLY A 26 -1.50 0.84 -10.83
CA GLY A 26 -0.84 2.07 -10.36
C GLY A 26 0.34 1.83 -9.42
N TYR A 27 0.42 0.66 -8.79
CA TYR A 27 1.57 0.27 -7.96
C TYR A 27 2.90 0.31 -8.72
N GLY A 28 2.91 -0.02 -10.01
CA GLY A 28 4.14 -0.09 -10.79
C GLY A 28 4.90 1.25 -10.84
N ALA A 29 4.18 2.36 -10.98
CA ALA A 29 4.79 3.69 -10.92
C ALA A 29 5.32 4.00 -9.51
N ILE A 30 4.59 3.63 -8.47
CA ILE A 30 4.99 3.81 -7.07
C ILE A 30 6.24 2.99 -6.77
N LEU A 31 6.23 1.69 -7.12
CA LEU A 31 7.37 0.80 -6.97
C LEU A 31 8.63 1.41 -7.60
N HIS A 32 8.52 1.88 -8.85
CA HIS A 32 9.64 2.48 -9.56
C HIS A 32 10.17 3.77 -8.90
N ILE A 33 9.32 4.53 -8.19
CA ILE A 33 9.73 5.72 -7.44
C ILE A 33 10.45 5.32 -6.14
N ILE A 34 9.86 4.40 -5.36
CA ILE A 34 10.41 4.02 -4.05
C ILE A 34 11.64 3.09 -4.16
N ASP A 35 11.84 2.42 -5.29
CA ASP A 35 13.05 1.65 -5.60
C ASP A 35 14.31 2.53 -5.67
N ARG A 36 14.15 3.81 -5.96
CA ARG A 36 15.24 4.78 -5.97
C ARG A 36 15.37 5.46 -4.62
N ALA A 37 16.39 5.12 -3.84
CA ALA A 37 16.60 5.63 -2.48
C ALA A 37 16.44 7.16 -2.35
N LYS A 38 16.94 7.93 -3.34
CA LYS A 38 16.83 9.39 -3.35
C LYS A 38 15.38 9.89 -3.46
N ASP A 39 14.55 9.19 -4.23
CA ASP A 39 13.15 9.55 -4.41
C ASP A 39 12.32 9.01 -3.24
N ALA A 40 12.58 7.78 -2.79
CA ALA A 40 11.97 7.18 -1.60
C ALA A 40 12.14 8.05 -0.36
N ALA A 41 13.34 8.64 -0.16
CA ALA A 41 13.61 9.53 0.97
C ALA A 41 12.70 10.78 1.03
N ARG A 42 12.10 11.17 -0.11
CA ARG A 42 11.19 12.33 -0.23
C ARG A 42 9.72 11.96 -0.08
N VAL A 43 9.39 10.67 -0.09
CA VAL A 43 8.03 10.16 0.04
C VAL A 43 7.73 9.96 1.53
N ASP A 44 6.72 10.64 2.04
CA ASP A 44 6.25 10.52 3.42
C ASP A 44 5.19 9.42 3.57
N ALA A 45 4.42 9.17 2.52
CA ALA A 45 3.35 8.17 2.54
C ALA A 45 3.20 7.43 1.21
N VAL A 46 2.89 6.13 1.29
CA VAL A 46 2.44 5.29 0.17
C VAL A 46 1.10 4.68 0.53
N LEU A 47 0.13 4.80 -0.36
CA LEU A 47 -1.24 4.32 -0.22
C LEU A 47 -1.57 3.41 -1.41
N LEU A 48 -1.77 2.11 -1.18
CA LEU A 48 -2.04 1.12 -2.23
C LEU A 48 -3.38 0.43 -2.01
N ALA A 49 -4.32 0.67 -2.92
CA ALA A 49 -5.60 -0.01 -2.94
C ALA A 49 -5.54 -1.19 -3.91
N ASP A 50 -5.57 -2.41 -3.36
CA ASP A 50 -5.55 -3.69 -4.10
C ASP A 50 -4.58 -3.69 -5.29
N GLY A 51 -3.35 -3.26 -5.05
CA GLY A 51 -2.41 -2.96 -6.12
C GLY A 51 -0.94 -3.24 -5.79
N MET A 52 -0.63 -4.07 -4.79
CA MET A 52 0.75 -4.48 -4.54
C MET A 52 1.02 -5.84 -5.21
N HIS A 53 1.67 -5.82 -6.36
CA HIS A 53 2.00 -7.02 -7.12
C HIS A 53 3.49 -7.11 -7.44
N VAL A 54 4.02 -8.33 -7.53
CA VAL A 54 5.37 -8.62 -8.01
C VAL A 54 5.39 -9.95 -8.77
N GLY A 55 6.54 -10.32 -9.33
CA GLY A 55 6.75 -11.64 -9.91
C GLY A 55 7.00 -12.71 -8.85
N PHE A 56 7.03 -13.97 -9.31
CA PHE A 56 7.48 -15.10 -8.51
C PHE A 56 8.97 -15.35 -8.71
N GLU A 57 9.58 -16.05 -7.75
CA GLU A 57 10.91 -16.60 -7.93
C GLU A 57 10.91 -17.64 -9.05
N PRO A 58 12.03 -17.80 -9.79
CA PRO A 58 12.13 -18.80 -10.86
C PRO A 58 11.98 -20.25 -10.36
N ILE A 59 12.28 -20.48 -9.09
CA ILE A 59 12.21 -21.80 -8.44
C ILE A 59 11.29 -21.71 -7.22
N GLY A 60 10.36 -22.65 -7.15
CA GLY A 60 9.35 -22.70 -6.08
C GLY A 60 7.95 -22.40 -6.61
N PHE A 61 6.98 -23.19 -6.17
CA PHE A 61 5.59 -22.96 -6.56
C PHE A 61 5.06 -21.68 -5.90
N ARG A 62 4.68 -20.69 -6.72
CA ARG A 62 4.12 -19.39 -6.28
C ARG A 62 4.93 -18.69 -5.17
N LYS A 63 6.24 -18.87 -5.16
CA LYS A 63 7.10 -18.17 -4.19
C LYS A 63 7.29 -16.73 -4.62
N VAL A 64 6.81 -15.79 -3.80
CA VAL A 64 6.94 -14.34 -4.03
C VAL A 64 8.42 -13.96 -4.13
N SER A 65 8.78 -13.15 -5.14
CA SER A 65 10.16 -12.71 -5.33
C SER A 65 10.57 -11.68 -4.28
N ALA A 66 11.47 -12.07 -3.39
CA ALA A 66 12.02 -11.19 -2.36
C ALA A 66 12.76 -9.98 -2.96
N ILE A 67 13.46 -10.17 -4.07
CA ILE A 67 14.16 -9.10 -4.77
C ILE A 67 13.15 -8.06 -5.28
N SER A 68 12.06 -8.51 -5.88
CA SER A 68 11.02 -7.61 -6.38
C SER A 68 10.23 -6.93 -5.26
N MET A 69 10.14 -7.55 -4.08
CA MET A 69 9.50 -6.98 -2.89
C MET A 69 10.40 -6.01 -2.13
N ALA A 70 11.71 -6.04 -2.33
CA ALA A 70 12.66 -5.27 -1.52
C ALA A 70 12.32 -3.78 -1.35
N PRO A 71 11.87 -3.01 -2.38
CA PRO A 71 11.50 -1.61 -2.17
C PRO A 71 10.29 -1.43 -1.26
N PHE A 72 9.30 -2.35 -1.33
CA PHE A 72 8.13 -2.32 -0.43
C PHE A 72 8.51 -2.71 1.00
N THR A 73 9.38 -3.71 1.18
CA THR A 73 9.89 -4.13 2.49
C THR A 73 10.65 -2.98 3.16
N LEU A 74 11.59 -2.34 2.46
CA LEU A 74 12.32 -1.18 2.98
C LEU A 74 11.40 0.00 3.35
N PHE A 75 10.33 0.20 2.58
CA PHE A 75 9.35 1.23 2.90
C PHE A 75 8.47 0.85 4.10
N ALA A 76 8.15 -0.45 4.25
CA ALA A 76 7.44 -0.99 5.40
C ALA A 76 8.26 -0.84 6.69
N ASP A 77 9.56 -1.15 6.66
CA ASP A 77 10.48 -0.93 7.79
C ASP A 77 10.41 0.51 8.33
N GLU A 78 10.47 1.50 7.42
CA GLU A 78 10.38 2.90 7.82
C GLU A 78 9.00 3.29 8.36
N ALA A 79 7.93 2.66 7.85
CA ALA A 79 6.58 2.86 8.36
C ALA A 79 6.39 2.22 9.74
N ILE A 80 6.88 1.00 9.95
CA ILE A 80 6.88 0.29 11.24
C ILE A 80 7.70 1.06 12.30
N ALA A 81 8.77 1.72 11.87
CA ALA A 81 9.54 2.63 12.73
C ALA A 81 8.88 4.00 12.98
N GLY A 82 7.65 4.23 12.49
CA GLY A 82 6.90 5.47 12.64
C GLY A 82 7.38 6.64 11.76
N LYS A 83 8.40 6.43 10.93
CA LYS A 83 8.98 7.49 10.09
C LYS A 83 8.14 7.84 8.88
N LYS A 84 7.43 6.84 8.31
CA LYS A 84 6.59 6.97 7.11
C LYS A 84 5.21 6.40 7.35
N LEU A 85 4.32 6.57 6.38
CA LEU A 85 3.02 5.89 6.34
C LEU A 85 3.02 4.92 5.16
N PHE A 86 2.69 3.65 5.41
CA PHE A 86 2.43 2.66 4.39
C PHE A 86 1.07 2.02 4.66
N ALA A 87 0.06 2.44 3.92
CA ALA A 87 -1.31 1.95 4.06
C ALA A 87 -1.72 1.15 2.81
N ILE A 88 -2.13 -0.09 3.01
CA ILE A 88 -2.37 -1.07 1.95
C ILE A 88 -3.71 -1.74 2.16
N THR A 89 -4.43 -1.97 1.06
CA THR A 89 -5.52 -2.94 1.05
C THR A 89 -5.26 -4.05 0.03
N HIS A 90 -5.75 -5.25 0.29
CA HIS A 90 -5.67 -6.38 -0.62
C HIS A 90 -6.98 -7.18 -0.69
N SER A 91 -7.23 -7.82 -1.83
CA SER A 91 -8.34 -8.73 -2.07
C SER A 91 -7.85 -10.18 -2.17
N THR A 92 -8.79 -11.15 -2.18
CA THR A 92 -8.47 -12.56 -2.41
C THR A 92 -8.39 -12.95 -3.89
N ILE A 93 -8.37 -11.99 -4.81
CA ILE A 93 -8.27 -12.24 -6.25
C ILE A 93 -6.95 -12.93 -6.58
N GLN A 94 -7.07 -14.09 -7.24
CA GLN A 94 -5.90 -14.82 -7.74
C GLN A 94 -5.43 -14.25 -9.06
N THR A 95 -4.11 -14.15 -9.22
CA THR A 95 -3.47 -13.63 -10.44
C THR A 95 -2.38 -14.60 -10.95
N PRO A 96 -2.00 -14.54 -12.22
CA PRO A 96 -0.89 -15.35 -12.74
C PRO A 96 0.50 -14.93 -12.23
N TYR A 97 0.59 -13.79 -11.59
CA TYR A 97 1.74 -13.29 -10.83
C TYR A 97 1.36 -13.23 -9.34
N ALA A 98 2.25 -12.80 -8.46
CA ALA A 98 1.94 -12.71 -7.04
C ALA A 98 0.77 -11.76 -6.80
N SER A 99 -0.32 -12.29 -6.25
CA SER A 99 -1.53 -11.56 -5.90
C SER A 99 -1.27 -10.57 -4.77
N THR A 100 -2.21 -9.63 -4.58
CA THR A 100 -2.11 -8.66 -3.49
C THR A 100 -2.16 -9.33 -2.11
N THR A 101 -2.85 -10.46 -1.97
CA THR A 101 -2.81 -11.27 -0.74
C THR A 101 -1.44 -11.91 -0.53
N GLU A 102 -0.85 -12.55 -1.56
CA GLU A 102 0.46 -13.19 -1.43
C GLU A 102 1.57 -12.21 -1.09
N THR A 103 1.55 -11.03 -1.68
CA THR A 103 2.51 -9.96 -1.37
C THR A 103 2.28 -9.35 0.02
N ALA A 104 1.02 -9.25 0.45
CA ALA A 104 0.66 -8.82 1.79
C ALA A 104 1.18 -9.82 2.84
N GLU A 105 0.93 -11.11 2.66
CA GLU A 105 1.42 -12.17 3.53
C GLU A 105 2.95 -12.20 3.57
N PHE A 106 3.61 -12.03 2.43
CA PHE A 106 5.07 -11.91 2.37
C PHE A 106 5.60 -10.78 3.27
N LEU A 107 4.99 -9.59 3.23
CA LEU A 107 5.40 -8.49 4.12
C LEU A 107 5.14 -8.81 5.59
N LEU A 108 3.95 -9.34 5.91
CA LEU A 108 3.58 -9.68 7.28
C LEU A 108 4.54 -10.70 7.89
N ASP A 109 4.90 -11.74 7.13
CA ASP A 109 5.84 -12.77 7.55
C ASP A 109 7.26 -12.21 7.70
N THR A 110 7.71 -11.39 6.74
CA THR A 110 9.05 -10.78 6.75
C THR A 110 9.22 -9.86 7.96
N GLU A 111 8.20 -9.05 8.27
CA GLU A 111 8.22 -8.08 9.38
C GLU A 111 7.78 -8.69 10.73
N GLY A 112 7.36 -9.95 10.75
CA GLY A 112 6.88 -10.61 11.97
C GLY A 112 5.68 -9.89 12.59
N LEU A 113 4.76 -9.39 11.77
CA LEU A 113 3.60 -8.62 12.23
C LEU A 113 2.43 -9.54 12.61
N PRO A 114 1.82 -9.33 13.78
CA PRO A 114 0.60 -10.04 14.15
C PRO A 114 -0.56 -9.62 13.25
N VAL A 115 -1.41 -10.58 12.90
CA VAL A 115 -2.59 -10.38 12.06
C VAL A 115 -3.86 -10.67 12.84
N ASP A 116 -4.74 -9.68 12.95
CA ASP A 116 -6.13 -9.90 13.39
C ASP A 116 -6.93 -10.42 12.19
N ARG A 117 -7.56 -11.59 12.35
CA ARG A 117 -8.39 -12.26 11.33
C ARG A 117 -9.89 -12.22 11.67
N THR A 118 -10.31 -11.21 12.40
CA THR A 118 -11.73 -10.99 12.70
C THR A 118 -12.47 -10.44 11.49
N GLU A 119 -13.52 -11.13 11.07
CA GLU A 119 -14.37 -10.66 9.98
C GLU A 119 -15.23 -9.48 10.42
N VAL A 120 -15.18 -8.40 9.67
CA VAL A 120 -15.95 -7.18 9.93
C VAL A 120 -16.47 -6.61 8.61
N GLN A 121 -17.72 -6.17 8.59
CA GLN A 121 -18.28 -5.45 7.44
C GLN A 121 -17.39 -4.22 7.11
N GLY A 122 -16.94 -4.15 5.90
CA GLY A 122 -16.18 -3.01 5.36
C GLY A 122 -17.10 -1.84 4.95
N PRO A 123 -16.53 -0.78 4.39
CA PRO A 123 -17.26 0.45 4.09
C PRO A 123 -18.29 0.31 2.96
N ARG A 124 -18.21 -0.74 2.16
CA ARG A 124 -19.13 -0.99 1.06
C ARG A 124 -19.91 -2.28 1.24
N PRO A 125 -21.16 -2.36 0.73
CA PRO A 125 -21.92 -3.60 0.76
C PRO A 125 -21.13 -4.74 0.09
N GLY A 126 -21.06 -5.89 0.76
CA GLY A 126 -20.32 -7.06 0.28
C GLY A 126 -18.78 -7.02 0.49
N MET A 127 -18.23 -5.88 0.87
CA MET A 127 -16.81 -5.75 1.19
C MET A 127 -16.56 -6.21 2.63
N MET A 128 -16.21 -7.48 2.83
CA MET A 128 -15.92 -8.05 4.15
C MET A 128 -14.42 -7.98 4.43
N ARG A 129 -14.02 -7.27 5.50
CA ARG A 129 -12.64 -7.30 5.98
C ARG A 129 -12.37 -8.63 6.66
N THR A 130 -11.33 -9.33 6.21
CA THR A 130 -10.92 -10.65 6.71
C THR A 130 -9.59 -10.64 7.46
N SER A 131 -8.82 -9.57 7.31
CA SER A 131 -7.56 -9.41 8.03
C SER A 131 -7.23 -7.94 8.29
N ARG A 132 -6.45 -7.72 9.34
CA ARG A 132 -5.89 -6.41 9.69
C ARG A 132 -4.53 -6.57 10.37
N ALA A 133 -3.57 -5.75 9.98
CA ALA A 133 -2.30 -5.60 10.68
C ALA A 133 -1.94 -4.11 10.77
N ASP A 134 -1.62 -3.66 11.98
CA ASP A 134 -1.23 -2.28 12.25
C ASP A 134 0.02 -2.22 13.12
N ARG A 135 0.95 -1.37 12.76
CA ARG A 135 2.10 -1.05 13.60
C ARG A 135 2.63 0.34 13.25
N GLU A 136 2.53 1.29 14.17
CA GLU A 136 2.93 2.68 13.96
C GLU A 136 2.32 3.28 12.67
N GLY A 137 3.14 3.54 11.66
CA GLY A 137 2.70 4.04 10.35
C GLY A 137 2.42 2.96 9.31
N PHE A 138 2.47 1.67 9.68
CA PHE A 138 2.12 0.56 8.79
C PHE A 138 0.68 0.12 9.05
N HIS A 139 -0.15 0.12 8.00
CA HIS A 139 -1.55 -0.30 8.05
C HIS A 139 -1.87 -1.21 6.87
N MET A 140 -2.40 -2.39 7.14
CA MET A 140 -2.81 -3.35 6.13
C MET A 140 -4.20 -3.90 6.43
N LEU A 141 -5.06 -3.90 5.42
CA LEU A 141 -6.43 -4.42 5.50
C LEU A 141 -6.68 -5.39 4.36
N GLY A 142 -7.02 -6.63 4.68
CA GLY A 142 -7.43 -7.63 3.70
C GLY A 142 -8.95 -7.76 3.64
N PHE A 143 -9.47 -7.90 2.43
CA PHE A 143 -10.88 -8.07 2.17
C PHE A 143 -11.16 -9.31 1.33
N SER A 144 -12.27 -9.98 1.59
CA SER A 144 -12.76 -11.05 0.72
C SER A 144 -13.28 -10.45 -0.59
N GLY A 145 -13.16 -11.21 -1.66
CA GLY A 145 -13.67 -10.86 -2.98
C GLY A 145 -12.73 -11.34 -4.08
N GLU A 146 -13.29 -11.98 -5.10
CA GLU A 146 -12.54 -12.70 -6.13
C GLU A 146 -12.85 -12.18 -7.55
N ASP A 147 -13.64 -11.12 -7.66
CA ASP A 147 -14.12 -10.61 -8.92
C ASP A 147 -13.74 -9.14 -9.15
N LYS A 148 -14.04 -8.65 -10.35
CA LYS A 148 -13.79 -7.27 -10.74
C LYS A 148 -14.54 -6.25 -9.88
N ALA A 149 -15.73 -6.58 -9.39
CA ALA A 149 -16.51 -5.66 -8.56
C ALA A 149 -15.82 -5.46 -7.21
N ALA A 150 -15.39 -6.55 -6.58
CA ALA A 150 -14.58 -6.51 -5.34
C ALA A 150 -13.30 -5.70 -5.53
N HIS A 151 -12.58 -5.88 -6.64
CA HIS A 151 -11.41 -5.06 -6.98
C HIS A 151 -11.73 -3.57 -7.09
N CYS A 152 -12.85 -3.22 -7.72
CA CYS A 152 -13.28 -1.82 -7.85
C CYS A 152 -13.73 -1.22 -6.50
N ASP A 153 -14.25 -2.02 -5.59
CA ASP A 153 -14.66 -1.55 -4.26
C ASP A 153 -13.49 -0.96 -3.46
N HIS A 154 -12.28 -1.46 -3.64
CA HIS A 154 -11.07 -0.86 -3.06
C HIS A 154 -10.83 0.57 -3.56
N LEU A 155 -11.08 0.84 -4.85
CA LEU A 155 -10.98 2.19 -5.40
C LEU A 155 -12.08 3.10 -4.83
N PHE A 156 -13.32 2.62 -4.77
CA PHE A 156 -14.44 3.41 -4.27
C PHE A 156 -14.37 3.69 -2.77
N ALA A 157 -13.77 2.77 -2.00
CA ALA A 157 -13.54 2.92 -0.56
C ALA A 157 -12.20 3.61 -0.22
N PHE A 158 -11.43 4.03 -1.22
CA PHE A 158 -10.07 4.57 -1.04
C PHE A 158 -10.00 5.69 0.00
N GLY A 159 -10.98 6.60 -0.03
CA GLY A 159 -11.06 7.73 0.91
C GLY A 159 -11.16 7.30 2.37
N GLU A 160 -12.00 6.32 2.64
CA GLU A 160 -12.25 5.82 4.00
C GLU A 160 -11.10 4.94 4.51
N LEU A 161 -10.57 4.07 3.64
CA LEU A 161 -9.58 3.07 4.04
C LEU A 161 -8.15 3.63 4.10
N LEU A 162 -7.77 4.50 3.17
CA LEU A 162 -6.37 4.89 2.99
C LEU A 162 -6.11 6.37 3.28
N PHE A 163 -7.05 7.29 3.00
CA PHE A 163 -6.86 8.69 3.36
C PHE A 163 -7.11 8.98 4.84
N THR A 164 -7.83 8.12 5.56
CA THR A 164 -8.02 8.30 7.01
C THR A 164 -6.69 8.24 7.76
N PRO A 165 -5.86 7.19 7.66
CA PRO A 165 -4.54 7.18 8.30
C PRO A 165 -3.61 8.31 7.81
N LEU A 166 -3.71 8.71 6.54
CA LEU A 166 -2.93 9.84 6.03
C LEU A 166 -3.33 11.16 6.71
N ARG A 167 -4.62 11.43 6.85
CA ARG A 167 -5.11 12.63 7.55
C ARG A 167 -4.68 12.64 9.01
N GLU A 168 -4.80 11.50 9.68
CA GLU A 168 -4.38 11.36 11.08
C GLU A 168 -2.89 11.63 11.25
N ARG A 169 -2.05 11.07 10.37
CA ARG A 169 -0.62 11.31 10.37
C ARG A 169 -0.28 12.79 10.12
N TRP A 170 -0.93 13.41 9.15
CA TRP A 170 -0.60 14.77 8.74
C TRP A 170 -1.24 15.86 9.62
N SER A 171 -2.24 15.53 10.44
CA SER A 171 -2.81 16.43 11.45
C SER A 171 -2.00 16.48 12.75
N LYS A 172 -1.15 15.49 13.01
CA LYS A 172 -0.22 15.53 14.14
C LYS A 172 0.87 16.57 13.84
N LYS A 173 0.91 17.64 14.64
CA LYS A 173 1.93 18.71 14.57
C LYS A 173 3.24 18.26 15.17
#